data_6a2709b0a805e7c1c9daa10a0e2b37f5
#
_entry.id   6a2709b0a805e7c1c9daa10a0e2b37f5
#
_cell.length_a   1.000
_cell.length_b   1.000
_cell.length_c   1.000
_cell.angle_alpha   90.00
_cell.angle_beta   90.00
_cell.angle_gamma   90.00
#
_symmetry.space_group_name_H-M   'P 1'
#
loop_
_entity.id
_entity.type
_entity.pdbx_description
1 polymer ?
#
loop_
_entity_poly.entity_id
_entity_poly.type
_entity_poly.pdbx_seq_one_letter_code
_entity_poly.pdbx_strand_id
1 'polypeptide(L)'
;MFGLFNRSTGKVINVNDIDNLIGKINLIDIREAYEYRSGSIKTAKNIPMGELLESPEKYLNKDKEYHILCQSGARSARACSKLTGLGFDVVNVSGGVGSYVGSKRK
;
A
#
# COMPACT_ATOMS: atom_id res chain seq x y z
N MET A 1 -7.03 -0.46 -24.70
CA MET A 1 -6.59 -0.61 -24.04
C MET A 1 -6.23 -0.49 -23.43
N PHE A 2 -6.51 -0.62 -23.42
CA PHE A 2 -6.13 -0.74 -22.52
C PHE A 2 -5.52 -0.63 -21.93
N GLY A 3 -5.65 -0.68 -22.01
CA GLY A 3 -4.95 -0.91 -21.17
C GLY A 3 -4.37 -0.32 -20.81
N LEU A 4 -4.54 -0.15 -21.09
CA LEU A 4 -3.94 0.16 -20.63
C LEU A 4 -3.57 0.78 -20.02
N PHE A 5 -3.82 0.79 -20.00
CA PHE A 5 -3.41 1.06 -19.24
C PHE A 5 -3.11 1.35 -18.50
N ASN A 6 -3.56 1.29 -18.44
CA ASN A 6 -3.28 1.28 -17.59
C ASN A 6 -2.58 0.70 -17.03
N ARG A 7 -2.27 0.28 -17.24
CA ARG A 7 -1.32 -0.30 -16.54
C ARG A 7 -0.46 0.58 -15.79
N SER A 8 -0.14 1.62 -16.32
CA SER A 8 0.59 2.65 -15.61
C SER A 8 -0.18 3.10 -14.39
N THR A 9 -1.48 2.90 -14.40
CA THR A 9 -2.27 3.16 -13.21
C THR A 9 -2.10 2.07 -12.18
N GLY A 10 -1.56 0.93 -12.61
CA GLY A 10 -1.27 -0.15 -11.70
C GLY A 10 -2.49 -0.85 -11.15
N LYS A 11 -2.25 -1.65 -10.12
CA LYS A 11 -3.27 -2.47 -9.50
C LYS A 11 -3.85 -1.74 -8.30
N VAL A 12 -5.14 -1.91 -8.08
CA VAL A 12 -5.88 -1.25 -6.99
C VAL A 12 -6.84 -2.25 -6.35
N ILE A 13 -6.95 -2.19 -5.02
CA ILE A 13 -7.95 -2.93 -4.28
C ILE A 13 -8.54 -1.99 -3.24
N ASN A 14 -9.85 -2.07 -3.00
CA ASN A 14 -10.47 -1.25 -1.96
C ASN A 14 -10.09 -1.79 -0.58
N VAL A 15 -9.85 -0.90 0.36
CA VAL A 15 -9.43 -1.28 1.71
C VAL A 15 -10.45 -2.21 2.39
N ASN A 16 -11.72 -2.12 2.02
CA ASN A 16 -12.74 -2.97 2.62
C ASN A 16 -12.85 -4.34 1.97
N ASP A 17 -12.00 -4.63 0.98
CA ASP A 17 -11.96 -5.93 0.33
C ASP A 17 -10.73 -6.74 0.74
N ILE A 18 -9.94 -6.28 1.73
CA ILE A 18 -8.69 -6.95 2.05
C ILE A 18 -8.76 -7.90 3.26
N ASP A 19 -9.89 -7.93 3.98
CA ASP A 19 -9.95 -8.74 5.21
C ASP A 19 -9.54 -10.20 5.00
N ASN A 20 -10.00 -10.81 3.91
CA ASN A 20 -9.67 -12.20 3.62
C ASN A 20 -8.23 -12.40 3.15
N LEU A 21 -7.52 -11.31 2.89
CA LEU A 21 -6.13 -11.36 2.43
C LEU A 21 -5.15 -11.11 3.57
N ILE A 22 -5.62 -10.65 4.72
CA ILE A 22 -4.75 -10.36 5.86
C ILE A 22 -4.02 -11.63 6.28
N GLY A 23 -2.70 -11.52 6.38
CA GLY A 23 -1.84 -12.68 6.66
C GLY A 23 -1.35 -13.37 5.40
N LYS A 24 -1.93 -13.05 4.24
CA LYS A 24 -1.54 -13.64 2.95
C LYS A 24 -0.85 -12.66 2.02
N ILE A 25 -0.89 -11.37 2.35
CA ILE A 25 -0.28 -10.32 1.55
C ILE A 25 0.77 -9.56 2.37
N ASN A 26 1.64 -8.86 1.67
CA ASN A 26 2.63 -8.00 2.31
C ASN A 26 2.03 -6.59 2.37
N LEU A 27 1.47 -6.23 3.52
CA LEU A 27 0.78 -4.96 3.68
C LEU A 27 1.71 -3.94 4.34
N ILE A 28 1.89 -2.80 3.68
CA ILE A 28 2.80 -1.73 4.14
C ILE A 28 2.00 -0.45 4.33
N ASP A 29 2.03 0.09 5.54
CA ASP A 29 1.42 1.37 5.88
C ASP A 29 2.49 2.45 5.73
N ILE A 30 2.31 3.34 4.74
CA ILE A 30 3.32 4.36 4.43
C ILE A 30 3.03 5.72 5.06
N ARG A 31 2.11 5.75 6.04
CA ARG A 31 1.85 6.97 6.80
C ARG A 31 3.03 7.25 7.73
N GLU A 32 3.02 8.43 8.35
CA GLU A 32 4.03 8.75 9.36
C GLU A 32 3.86 7.85 10.56
N ALA A 33 4.93 7.67 11.32
CA ALA A 33 4.92 6.75 12.47
C ALA A 33 3.83 7.11 13.47
N TYR A 34 3.59 8.41 13.71
CA TYR A 34 2.55 8.81 14.67
C TYR A 34 1.15 8.46 14.19
N GLU A 35 0.92 8.49 12.87
CA GLU A 35 -0.36 8.06 12.31
C GLU A 35 -0.55 6.55 12.50
N TYR A 36 0.48 5.79 12.19
CA TYR A 36 0.47 4.34 12.34
C TYR A 36 0.18 3.94 13.79
N ARG A 37 0.83 4.61 14.74
CA ARG A 37 0.65 4.31 16.17
C ARG A 37 -0.76 4.60 16.66
N SER A 38 -1.49 5.49 16.00
CA SER A 38 -2.87 5.79 16.40
C SER A 38 -3.86 4.73 15.91
N GLY A 39 -3.40 3.75 15.15
CA GLY A 39 -4.21 2.65 14.67
C GLY A 39 -3.96 2.37 13.21
N SER A 40 -3.99 1.10 12.83
CA SER A 40 -3.73 0.67 11.48
C SER A 40 -4.53 -0.60 11.19
N ILE A 41 -4.06 -1.43 10.28
CA ILE A 41 -4.69 -2.70 9.95
C ILE A 41 -3.72 -3.81 10.34
N LYS A 42 -4.24 -4.90 10.86
CA LYS A 42 -3.42 -6.04 11.30
C LYS A 42 -2.45 -6.45 10.22
N THR A 43 -1.26 -6.81 10.62
CA THR A 43 -0.11 -7.23 9.81
C THR A 43 0.55 -6.09 9.03
N ALA A 44 -0.02 -4.89 8.98
CA ALA A 44 0.61 -3.78 8.28
C ALA A 44 1.94 -3.42 8.95
N LYS A 45 2.97 -3.30 8.13
CA LYS A 45 4.30 -2.85 8.57
C LYS A 45 4.42 -1.38 8.23
N ASN A 46 4.88 -0.58 9.16
CA ASN A 46 5.01 0.86 8.91
C ASN A 46 6.36 1.19 8.28
N ILE A 47 6.33 1.77 7.11
CA ILE A 47 7.51 2.33 6.46
C ILE A 47 7.06 3.68 5.90
N PRO A 48 7.41 4.79 6.56
CA PRO A 48 6.98 6.12 6.09
C PRO A 48 7.35 6.35 4.62
N MET A 49 6.44 7.00 3.89
CA MET A 49 6.58 7.18 2.45
C MET A 49 7.92 7.76 2.03
N GLY A 50 8.41 8.76 2.78
CA GLY A 50 9.69 9.38 2.44
C GLY A 50 10.84 8.40 2.49
N GLU A 51 10.88 7.55 3.52
CA GLU A 51 11.92 6.54 3.64
C GLU A 51 11.80 5.48 2.55
N LEU A 52 10.56 5.03 2.30
CA LEU A 52 10.32 4.01 1.29
C LEU A 52 10.75 4.47 -0.09
N LEU A 53 10.39 5.69 -0.47
CA LEU A 53 10.68 6.18 -1.82
C LEU A 53 12.12 6.62 -2.00
N GLU A 54 12.80 6.95 -0.90
CA GLU A 54 14.22 7.31 -0.97
C GLU A 54 15.08 6.09 -1.30
N SER A 55 14.76 4.94 -0.71
CA SER A 55 15.56 3.72 -0.89
C SER A 55 14.64 2.50 -0.92
N PRO A 56 13.81 2.36 -1.97
CA PRO A 56 12.83 1.27 -1.99
C PRO A 56 13.48 -0.12 -1.95
N GLU A 57 14.67 -0.28 -2.51
CA GLU A 57 15.34 -1.57 -2.53
C GLU A 57 15.77 -2.04 -1.13
N LYS A 58 15.78 -1.15 -0.14
CA LYS A 58 16.05 -1.53 1.25
C LYS A 58 14.85 -2.24 1.89
N TYR A 59 13.67 -2.01 1.35
CA TYR A 59 12.43 -2.48 1.96
C TYR A 59 11.67 -3.47 1.10
N LEU A 60 11.82 -3.40 -0.22
CA LEU A 60 11.02 -4.18 -1.16
C LEU A 60 11.91 -5.07 -2.02
N ASN A 61 11.37 -6.25 -2.33
CA ASN A 61 11.98 -7.21 -3.23
C ASN A 61 11.15 -7.20 -4.51
N LYS A 62 11.79 -7.04 -5.67
CA LYS A 62 11.07 -6.97 -6.94
C LYS A 62 10.38 -8.28 -7.32
N ASP A 63 10.72 -9.36 -6.65
CA ASP A 63 10.08 -10.67 -6.89
C ASP A 63 8.82 -10.87 -6.06
N LYS A 64 8.45 -9.90 -5.22
CA LYS A 64 7.29 -9.99 -4.35
C LYS A 64 6.31 -8.88 -4.62
N GLU A 65 5.03 -9.14 -4.34
CA GLU A 65 3.99 -8.15 -4.45
C GLU A 65 3.74 -7.53 -3.08
N TYR A 66 3.52 -6.21 -3.05
CA TYR A 66 3.25 -5.47 -1.81
C TYR A 66 1.97 -4.65 -1.97
N HIS A 67 1.17 -4.63 -0.92
CA HIS A 67 -0.05 -3.80 -0.86
C HIS A 67 0.28 -2.55 -0.06
N ILE A 68 0.07 -1.39 -0.66
CA ILE A 68 0.50 -0.10 -0.11
C ILE A 68 -0.71 0.64 0.43
N LEU A 69 -0.67 0.97 1.72
CA LEU A 69 -1.78 1.54 2.49
C LEU A 69 -1.38 2.90 3.03
N CYS A 70 -2.30 3.87 2.95
CA CYS A 70 -2.12 5.16 3.60
C CYS A 70 -3.44 5.60 4.25
N GLN A 71 -3.62 6.88 4.54
CA GLN A 71 -4.82 7.35 5.22
C GLN A 71 -6.04 7.37 4.32
N SER A 72 -5.91 7.89 3.09
CA SER A 72 -7.05 8.08 2.19
C SER A 72 -6.90 7.37 0.85
N GLY A 73 -5.72 6.84 0.56
CA GLY A 73 -5.40 6.25 -0.74
C GLY A 73 -4.62 7.18 -1.66
N ALA A 74 -4.49 8.46 -1.33
CA ALA A 74 -3.83 9.43 -2.21
C ALA A 74 -2.30 9.28 -2.18
N ARG A 75 -1.71 9.23 -0.98
CA ARG A 75 -0.25 9.05 -0.86
C ARG A 75 0.16 7.71 -1.42
N SER A 76 -0.63 6.66 -1.15
CA SER A 76 -0.31 5.32 -1.63
C SER A 76 -0.42 5.24 -3.15
N ALA A 77 -1.38 5.96 -3.76
CA ALA A 77 -1.48 5.99 -5.22
C ALA A 77 -0.22 6.59 -5.84
N ARG A 78 0.27 7.70 -5.27
CA ARG A 78 1.49 8.35 -5.77
C ARG A 78 2.71 7.45 -5.57
N ALA A 79 2.79 6.80 -4.40
CA ALA A 79 3.89 5.89 -4.12
C ALA A 79 3.88 4.71 -5.08
N CYS A 80 2.71 4.13 -5.33
CA CYS A 80 2.59 3.00 -6.26
C CYS A 80 2.98 3.38 -7.68
N SER A 81 2.61 4.59 -8.12
CA SER A 81 3.00 5.05 -9.44
C SER A 81 4.52 5.10 -9.58
N LYS A 82 5.21 5.68 -8.59
CA LYS A 82 6.66 5.76 -8.62
C LYS A 82 7.30 4.37 -8.52
N LEU A 83 6.82 3.54 -7.61
CA LEU A 83 7.40 2.21 -7.41
C LEU A 83 7.20 1.31 -8.62
N THR A 84 6.05 1.39 -9.27
CA THR A 84 5.79 0.66 -10.51
C THR A 84 6.77 1.09 -11.59
N GLY A 85 7.02 2.40 -11.70
CA GLY A 85 7.99 2.91 -12.66
C GLY A 85 9.40 2.43 -12.41
N LEU A 86 9.72 2.08 -11.16
CA LEU A 86 11.03 1.55 -10.78
C LEU A 86 11.10 0.02 -10.88
N GLY A 87 10.01 -0.63 -11.28
CA GLY A 87 10.00 -2.09 -11.49
C GLY A 87 9.50 -2.91 -10.32
N PHE A 88 8.93 -2.29 -9.30
CA PHE A 88 8.35 -3.03 -8.17
C PHE A 88 6.89 -3.39 -8.44
N ASP A 89 6.45 -4.50 -7.86
CA ASP A 89 5.09 -5.02 -8.01
C ASP A 89 4.26 -4.58 -6.80
N VAL A 90 3.41 -3.59 -6.99
CA VAL A 90 2.66 -2.99 -5.89
C VAL A 90 1.18 -2.84 -6.25
N VAL A 91 0.34 -2.87 -5.20
CA VAL A 91 -1.10 -2.69 -5.31
C VAL A 91 -1.48 -1.52 -4.40
N ASN A 92 -2.22 -0.56 -4.92
CA ASN A 92 -2.72 0.54 -4.10
C ASN A 92 -3.97 0.09 -3.33
N VAL A 93 -3.94 0.26 -2.01
CA VAL A 93 -5.12 -0.01 -1.19
C VAL A 93 -5.92 1.29 -1.12
N SER A 94 -6.93 1.39 -1.99
CA SER A 94 -7.73 2.61 -2.09
C SER A 94 -8.62 2.79 -0.87
N GLY A 95 -8.96 4.03 -0.56
CA GLY A 95 -9.76 4.36 0.62
C GLY A 95 -8.96 4.46 1.90
N GLY A 96 -7.92 3.67 2.02
CA GLY A 96 -6.99 3.75 3.14
C GLY A 96 -7.58 3.42 4.50
N VAL A 97 -6.79 3.69 5.53
CA VAL A 97 -7.21 3.42 6.92
C VAL A 97 -8.48 4.21 7.26
N GLY A 98 -8.60 5.42 6.71
CA GLY A 98 -9.73 6.29 7.03
C GLY A 98 -11.09 5.76 6.60
N SER A 99 -11.13 4.96 5.54
CA SER A 99 -12.38 4.38 5.04
C SER A 99 -12.59 2.94 5.48
N TYR A 100 -11.65 2.39 6.22
CA TYR A 100 -11.71 0.99 6.61
C TYR A 100 -12.78 0.77 7.69
N VAL A 101 -13.70 -0.18 7.45
CA VAL A 101 -14.74 -0.54 8.39
C VAL A 101 -14.73 -2.03 8.72
N GLY A 102 -13.67 -2.73 8.36
CA GLY A 102 -13.58 -4.16 8.61
C GLY A 102 -13.16 -4.49 10.04
N SER A 103 -12.91 -5.77 10.29
CA SER A 103 -12.63 -6.29 11.63
C SER A 103 -11.16 -6.49 11.93
N LYS A 104 -10.27 -6.10 11.02
CA LYS A 104 -8.83 -6.39 11.16
C LYS A 104 -8.00 -5.18 11.62
N ARG A 105 -8.59 -4.29 12.42
CA ARG A 105 -7.84 -3.17 12.99
C ARG A 105 -6.87 -3.64 14.07
N LYS A 106 -5.80 -2.90 14.18
CA LYS A 106 -4.88 -3.10 15.30
C LYS A 106 -4.65 -1.80 16.04
#